data_ab116688716b248de8592ec126050215
#
_entry.id   ab116688716b248de8592ec126050215
#
_cell.length_a   1.000
_cell.length_b   1.000
_cell.length_c   1.000
_cell.angle_alpha   90.00
_cell.angle_beta   90.00
_cell.angle_gamma   90.00
#
_symmetry.space_group_name_H-M   'P 1'
#
loop_
_entity.id
_entity.type
_entity.pdbx_description
1 polymer ?
#
loop_
_entity_poly.entity_id
_entity_poly.type
_entity_poly.pdbx_seq_one_letter_code
_entity_poly.pdbx_strand_id
1 'polypeptide(L)'
;ELMSLLGNEEVYATVAWSGRVANLQKQGHPIELMLIDNGYSWQECIFVIKGSDLDVAHELLNFMLEPECAIAVAIAQNYPPSLDPTKIERPEAVKKIPTFDPTGQLKGFLWADPPFWNSNQVKFGEMWDRIKAGG
;
A
#
# COMPACT_ATOMS: atom_id res chain seq x y z
N GLU A 1 -6.54 -9.22 12.68
CA GLU A 1 -5.78 -9.96 13.71
C GLU A 1 -4.43 -9.31 14.01
N LEU A 2 -3.48 -9.21 13.05
CA LEU A 2 -2.15 -8.63 13.31
C LEU A 2 -2.18 -7.19 13.86
N MET A 3 -3.04 -6.34 13.28
CA MET A 3 -3.19 -4.95 13.76
C MET A 3 -3.77 -4.87 15.17
N SER A 4 -4.64 -5.80 15.54
CA SER A 4 -5.19 -5.88 16.91
C SER A 4 -4.11 -6.31 17.89
N LEU A 5 -3.27 -7.29 17.55
CA LEU A 5 -2.16 -7.74 18.40
C LEU A 5 -1.14 -6.60 18.63
N LEU A 6 -0.84 -5.83 17.60
CA LEU A 6 0.06 -4.68 17.71
C LEU A 6 -0.58 -3.54 18.53
N GLY A 7 -1.85 -3.22 18.28
CA GLY A 7 -2.57 -2.17 19.01
C GLY A 7 -2.80 -2.51 20.49
N ASN A 8 -2.93 -3.80 20.84
CA ASN A 8 -3.08 -4.28 22.20
C ASN A 8 -1.73 -4.52 22.92
N GLU A 9 -0.60 -4.19 22.28
CA GLU A 9 0.74 -4.41 22.82
C GLU A 9 1.09 -5.90 23.09
N GLU A 10 0.40 -6.82 22.41
CA GLU A 10 0.66 -8.26 22.50
C GLU A 10 1.90 -8.66 21.66
N VAL A 11 2.29 -7.84 20.69
CA VAL A 11 3.53 -7.94 19.92
C VAL A 11 4.24 -6.60 19.90
N TYR A 12 5.58 -6.62 20.01
CA TYR A 12 6.41 -5.40 20.06
C TYR A 12 6.95 -4.97 18.71
N ALA A 13 7.02 -5.87 17.74
CA ALA A 13 7.47 -5.57 16.39
C ALA A 13 6.87 -6.57 15.40
N THR A 14 6.52 -6.09 14.22
CA THR A 14 5.98 -6.92 13.15
C THR A 14 6.13 -6.24 11.79
N VAL A 15 6.06 -7.02 10.72
CA VAL A 15 5.92 -6.50 9.36
C VAL A 15 4.47 -6.07 9.16
N ALA A 16 4.26 -4.84 8.75
CA ALA A 16 2.92 -4.28 8.57
C ALA A 16 2.86 -3.32 7.37
N TRP A 17 1.69 -3.12 6.84
CA TRP A 17 1.44 -2.13 5.80
C TRP A 17 1.41 -0.72 6.40
N SER A 18 2.14 0.21 5.78
CA SER A 18 2.31 1.58 6.26
C SER A 18 1.00 2.31 6.57
N GLY A 19 0.00 2.20 5.70
CA GLY A 19 -1.30 2.83 5.93
C GLY A 19 -2.08 2.24 7.11
N ARG A 20 -1.87 0.96 7.43
CA ARG A 20 -2.48 0.31 8.62
C ARG A 20 -1.82 0.81 9.90
N VAL A 21 -0.50 0.96 9.90
CA VAL A 21 0.25 1.56 11.02
C VAL A 21 -0.19 3.00 11.23
N ALA A 22 -0.26 3.81 10.17
CA ALA A 22 -0.74 5.18 10.25
C ALA A 22 -2.16 5.30 10.84
N ASN A 23 -3.05 4.34 10.57
CA ASN A 23 -4.37 4.30 11.18
C ASN A 23 -4.31 4.06 12.71
N LEU A 24 -3.47 3.14 13.17
CA LEU A 24 -3.28 2.92 14.61
C LEU A 24 -2.67 4.14 15.31
N GLN A 25 -1.70 4.80 14.68
CA GLN A 25 -1.14 6.05 15.19
C GLN A 25 -2.20 7.15 15.35
N LYS A 26 -3.10 7.29 14.36
CA LYS A 26 -4.25 8.23 14.44
C LYS A 26 -5.22 7.90 15.58
N GLN A 27 -5.31 6.63 15.96
CA GLN A 27 -6.11 6.17 17.11
C GLN A 27 -5.40 6.35 18.45
N GLY A 28 -4.15 6.85 18.44
CA GLY A 28 -3.38 7.14 19.65
C GLY A 28 -2.52 5.98 20.16
N HIS A 29 -2.38 4.89 19.39
CA HIS A 29 -1.48 3.80 19.77
C HIS A 29 -0.01 4.24 19.69
N PRO A 30 0.84 3.91 20.69
CA PRO A 30 2.25 4.33 20.76
C PRO A 30 3.15 3.44 19.90
N ILE A 31 2.91 3.44 18.58
CA ILE A 31 3.63 2.64 17.61
C ILE A 31 4.35 3.51 16.60
N GLU A 32 5.48 3.04 16.11
CA GLU A 32 6.28 3.68 15.08
C GLU A 32 6.38 2.80 13.83
N LEU A 33 6.45 3.47 12.67
CA LEU A 33 6.75 2.83 11.39
C LEU A 33 8.23 3.00 11.07
N MET A 34 8.98 1.91 11.10
CA MET A 34 10.35 1.88 10.65
C MET A 34 10.41 1.50 9.17
N LEU A 35 10.73 2.46 8.32
CA LEU A 35 11.03 2.20 6.91
C LEU A 35 12.48 1.71 6.79
N ILE A 36 12.66 0.58 6.15
CA ILE A 36 13.99 0.01 5.86
C ILE A 36 14.35 0.23 4.40
N ASP A 37 15.64 0.34 4.11
CA ASP A 37 16.15 0.39 2.74
C ASP A 37 15.74 -0.88 1.99
N ASN A 38 15.32 -0.73 0.74
CA ASN A 38 14.76 -1.80 -0.09
C ASN A 38 13.48 -2.42 0.50
N GLY A 39 12.68 -1.62 1.19
CA GLY A 39 11.35 -2.03 1.65
C GLY A 39 10.51 -2.52 0.47
N TYR A 40 9.84 -3.68 0.66
CA TYR A 40 9.00 -4.25 -0.39
C TYR A 40 7.77 -3.39 -0.65
N SER A 41 7.52 -3.09 -1.92
CA SER A 41 6.42 -2.25 -2.35
C SER A 41 5.69 -2.86 -3.54
N TRP A 42 4.42 -2.53 -3.66
CA TRP A 42 3.57 -2.88 -4.82
C TRP A 42 2.65 -1.71 -5.14
N GLN A 43 2.01 -1.80 -6.28
CA GLN A 43 1.01 -0.85 -6.74
C GLN A 43 -0.35 -1.55 -6.83
N GLU A 44 -1.37 -0.92 -6.27
CA GLU A 44 -2.75 -1.35 -6.47
C GLU A 44 -3.18 -1.06 -7.92
N CYS A 45 -3.87 -2.01 -8.52
CA CYS A 45 -4.36 -1.90 -9.89
C CYS A 45 -5.86 -2.16 -9.94
N ILE A 46 -6.55 -1.44 -10.81
CA ILE A 46 -7.96 -1.64 -11.14
C ILE A 46 -8.05 -2.26 -12.53
N PHE A 47 -8.86 -3.31 -12.66
CA PHE A 47 -9.05 -4.01 -13.92
C PHE A 47 -10.50 -3.89 -14.38
N VAL A 48 -10.70 -3.67 -15.68
CA VAL A 48 -12.01 -3.74 -16.31
C VAL A 48 -12.31 -5.19 -16.69
N ILE A 49 -13.43 -5.72 -16.19
CA ILE A 49 -13.84 -7.11 -16.46
C ILE A 49 -14.36 -7.21 -17.89
N LYS A 50 -14.01 -8.29 -18.58
CA LYS A 50 -14.52 -8.56 -19.94
C LYS A 50 -16.05 -8.63 -19.94
N GLY A 51 -16.66 -7.85 -20.84
CA GLY A 51 -18.13 -7.75 -20.97
C GLY A 51 -18.75 -6.59 -20.19
N SER A 52 -17.93 -5.79 -19.46
CA SER A 52 -18.39 -4.53 -18.89
C SER A 52 -18.64 -3.49 -19.98
N ASP A 53 -19.47 -2.49 -19.65
CA ASP A 53 -19.58 -1.28 -20.43
C ASP A 53 -18.27 -0.51 -20.36
N LEU A 54 -17.54 -0.46 -21.49
CA LEU A 54 -16.20 0.14 -21.52
C LEU A 54 -16.25 1.67 -21.38
N ASP A 55 -17.28 2.33 -21.88
CA ASP A 55 -17.37 3.78 -21.82
C ASP A 55 -17.58 4.23 -20.38
N VAL A 56 -18.51 3.58 -19.66
CA VAL A 56 -18.74 3.84 -18.24
C VAL A 56 -17.52 3.46 -17.40
N ALA A 57 -16.86 2.33 -17.69
CA ALA A 57 -15.67 1.93 -16.97
C ALA A 57 -14.52 2.94 -17.13
N HIS A 58 -14.30 3.43 -18.35
CA HIS A 58 -13.26 4.44 -18.62
C HIS A 58 -13.60 5.79 -17.95
N GLU A 59 -14.86 6.20 -17.95
CA GLU A 59 -15.30 7.41 -17.26
C GLU A 59 -15.00 7.34 -15.75
N LEU A 60 -15.34 6.21 -15.12
CA LEU A 60 -15.03 5.96 -13.71
C LEU A 60 -13.52 5.99 -13.45
N LEU A 61 -12.72 5.29 -14.27
CA LEU A 61 -11.27 5.25 -14.08
C LEU A 61 -10.63 6.63 -14.26
N ASN A 62 -11.07 7.40 -15.23
CA ASN A 62 -10.60 8.78 -15.44
C ASN A 62 -10.96 9.66 -14.23
N PHE A 63 -12.19 9.56 -13.72
CA PHE A 63 -12.61 10.29 -12.51
C PHE A 63 -11.75 9.93 -11.29
N MET A 64 -11.42 8.64 -11.11
CA MET A 64 -10.56 8.21 -10.00
C MET A 64 -9.13 8.74 -10.10
N LEU A 65 -8.65 9.07 -11.29
CA LEU A 65 -7.33 9.67 -11.53
C LEU A 65 -7.34 11.19 -11.46
N GLU A 66 -8.50 11.82 -11.38
CA GLU A 66 -8.58 13.28 -11.14
C GLU A 66 -7.88 13.62 -9.82
N PRO A 67 -7.07 14.69 -9.79
CA PRO A 67 -6.28 15.03 -8.60
C PRO A 67 -7.09 15.13 -7.32
N GLU A 68 -8.27 15.70 -7.37
CA GLU A 68 -9.14 15.85 -6.19
C GLU A 68 -9.57 14.50 -5.64
N CYS A 69 -10.04 13.60 -6.50
CA CYS A 69 -10.47 12.26 -6.11
C CYS A 69 -9.29 11.43 -5.60
N ALA A 70 -8.17 11.40 -6.33
CA ALA A 70 -6.99 10.63 -5.95
C ALA A 70 -6.39 11.10 -4.62
N ILE A 71 -6.39 12.41 -4.35
CA ILE A 71 -5.94 13.00 -3.08
C ILE A 71 -6.89 12.61 -1.94
N ALA A 72 -8.21 12.67 -2.16
CA ALA A 72 -9.19 12.27 -1.14
C ALA A 72 -9.04 10.79 -0.75
N VAL A 73 -8.85 9.92 -1.73
CA VAL A 73 -8.59 8.49 -1.51
C VAL A 73 -7.27 8.29 -0.75
N ALA A 74 -6.21 8.98 -1.15
CA ALA A 74 -4.90 8.90 -0.48
C ALA A 74 -4.99 9.26 1.02
N ILE A 75 -5.70 10.32 1.35
CA ILE A 75 -5.91 10.76 2.75
C ILE A 75 -6.74 9.73 3.53
N ALA A 76 -7.79 9.20 2.92
CA ALA A 76 -8.66 8.20 3.57
C ALA A 76 -7.94 6.88 3.82
N GLN A 77 -7.12 6.44 2.88
CA GLN A 77 -6.42 5.16 2.93
C GLN A 77 -5.05 5.22 3.62
N ASN A 78 -4.46 6.41 3.76
CA ASN A 78 -3.09 6.66 4.22
C ASN A 78 -2.01 6.01 3.32
N TYR A 79 -2.25 6.01 2.02
CA TYR A 79 -1.28 5.63 1.01
C TYR A 79 -1.08 6.77 0.00
N PRO A 80 0.15 6.96 -0.52
CA PRO A 80 0.38 8.00 -1.52
C PRO A 80 -0.48 7.80 -2.77
N PRO A 81 -0.99 8.88 -3.37
CA PRO A 81 -1.72 8.77 -4.62
C PRO A 81 -0.77 8.44 -5.78
N SER A 82 -1.26 7.68 -6.77
CA SER A 82 -0.54 7.36 -8.01
C SER A 82 -0.49 8.55 -8.99
N LEU A 83 -0.13 9.72 -8.50
CA LEU A 83 0.00 10.95 -9.27
C LEU A 83 1.45 11.45 -9.19
N ASP A 84 1.95 12.08 -10.22
CA ASP A 84 3.29 12.68 -10.22
C ASP A 84 3.38 13.83 -9.19
N PRO A 85 4.15 13.68 -8.09
CA PRO A 85 4.22 14.68 -7.03
C PRO A 85 4.92 15.98 -7.47
N THR A 86 5.63 15.96 -8.60
CA THR A 86 6.33 17.14 -9.13
C THR A 86 5.41 18.04 -9.97
N LYS A 87 4.27 17.53 -10.41
CA LYS A 87 3.34 18.23 -11.30
C LYS A 87 2.08 18.76 -10.62
N ILE A 88 1.72 18.19 -9.49
CA ILE A 88 0.48 18.51 -8.79
C ILE A 88 0.80 18.85 -7.34
N GLU A 89 0.35 20.02 -6.88
CA GLU A 89 0.48 20.39 -5.48
C GLU A 89 -0.27 19.40 -4.57
N ARG A 90 0.33 19.10 -3.43
CA ARG A 90 -0.20 18.14 -2.45
C ARG A 90 -0.54 18.84 -1.15
N PRO A 91 -1.74 18.59 -0.60
CA PRO A 91 -2.08 19.01 0.75
C PRO A 91 -1.10 18.45 1.79
N GLU A 92 -0.94 19.17 2.90
CA GLU A 92 -0.09 18.73 4.01
C GLU A 92 -0.46 17.34 4.55
N ALA A 93 -1.75 16.97 4.48
CA ALA A 93 -2.22 15.65 4.87
C ALA A 93 -1.59 14.53 4.03
N VAL A 94 -1.39 14.76 2.72
CA VAL A 94 -0.72 13.78 1.83
C VAL A 94 0.79 13.74 2.10
N LYS A 95 1.41 14.91 2.31
CA LYS A 95 2.85 15.00 2.61
C LYS A 95 3.24 14.30 3.91
N LYS A 96 2.31 14.15 4.83
CA LYS A 96 2.48 13.44 6.11
C LYS A 96 2.29 11.92 6.00
N ILE A 97 1.89 11.39 4.86
CA ILE A 97 1.80 9.94 4.66
C ILE A 97 3.22 9.35 4.73
N PRO A 98 3.48 8.35 5.57
CA PRO A 98 4.85 7.87 5.85
C PRO A 98 5.66 7.42 4.63
N THR A 99 4.98 6.96 3.58
CA THR A 99 5.60 6.47 2.34
C THR A 99 5.54 7.48 1.19
N PHE A 100 5.18 8.75 1.48
CA PHE A 100 5.17 9.80 0.48
C PHE A 100 6.60 10.21 0.09
N ASP A 101 6.92 10.12 -1.19
CA ASP A 101 8.18 10.61 -1.77
C ASP A 101 7.90 11.86 -2.61
N PRO A 102 8.36 13.06 -2.18
CA PRO A 102 8.15 14.29 -2.91
C PRO A 102 8.90 14.35 -4.24
N THR A 103 9.92 13.51 -4.43
CA THR A 103 10.69 13.45 -5.68
C THR A 103 10.00 12.61 -6.75
N GLY A 104 9.11 11.71 -6.36
CA GLY A 104 8.45 10.74 -7.24
C GLY A 104 9.39 9.67 -7.82
N GLN A 105 10.65 9.65 -7.40
CA GLN A 105 11.64 8.67 -7.90
C GLN A 105 11.51 7.32 -7.21
N LEU A 106 10.87 7.26 -6.05
CA LEU A 106 10.63 6.06 -5.25
C LEU A 106 11.90 5.23 -5.00
N LYS A 107 13.03 5.93 -4.80
CA LYS A 107 14.32 5.31 -4.47
C LYS A 107 14.23 4.64 -3.09
N GLY A 108 14.87 3.49 -2.96
CA GLY A 108 14.87 2.72 -1.71
C GLY A 108 13.71 1.74 -1.59
N PHE A 109 12.84 1.63 -2.61
CA PHE A 109 11.79 0.61 -2.65
C PHE A 109 12.15 -0.54 -3.59
N LEU A 110 11.88 -1.76 -3.14
CA LEU A 110 11.95 -2.96 -3.95
C LEU A 110 10.54 -3.28 -4.46
N TRP A 111 10.32 -3.09 -5.75
CA TRP A 111 9.01 -3.31 -6.35
C TRP A 111 8.70 -4.79 -6.57
N ALA A 112 7.45 -5.15 -6.39
CA ALA A 112 6.95 -6.46 -6.71
C ALA A 112 7.26 -6.83 -8.18
N ASP A 113 7.80 -8.03 -8.38
CA ASP A 113 8.04 -8.61 -9.70
C ASP A 113 6.95 -9.65 -10.00
N PRO A 114 5.90 -9.33 -10.80
CA PRO A 114 4.82 -10.25 -11.07
C PRO A 114 5.27 -11.57 -11.73
N PRO A 115 6.18 -11.59 -12.72
CA PRO A 115 6.72 -12.83 -13.27
C PRO A 115 7.35 -13.74 -12.22
N PHE A 116 8.15 -13.18 -11.31
CA PHE A 116 8.77 -13.92 -10.22
C PHE A 116 7.71 -14.53 -9.28
N TRP A 117 6.75 -13.71 -8.85
CA TRP A 117 5.69 -14.17 -7.95
C TRP A 117 4.82 -15.25 -8.59
N ASN A 118 4.38 -15.06 -9.82
CA ASN A 118 3.57 -16.04 -10.55
C ASN A 118 4.29 -17.39 -10.69
N SER A 119 5.59 -17.37 -10.96
CA SER A 119 6.39 -18.59 -11.13
C SER A 119 6.65 -19.33 -9.80
N ASN A 120 6.56 -18.66 -8.66
CA ASN A 120 6.94 -19.22 -7.37
C ASN A 120 5.76 -19.36 -6.38
N GLN A 121 4.57 -18.91 -6.73
CA GLN A 121 3.42 -18.85 -5.82
C GLN A 121 3.08 -20.21 -5.18
N VAL A 122 3.04 -21.27 -5.96
CA VAL A 122 2.75 -22.63 -5.48
C VAL A 122 3.82 -23.07 -4.48
N LYS A 123 5.08 -22.91 -4.85
CA LYS A 123 6.23 -23.26 -3.99
C LYS A 123 6.19 -22.50 -2.66
N PHE A 124 5.91 -21.22 -2.69
CA PHE A 124 5.80 -20.42 -1.46
C PHE A 124 4.62 -20.85 -0.60
N GLY A 125 3.48 -21.18 -1.21
CA GLY A 125 2.33 -21.75 -0.49
C GLY A 125 2.69 -23.03 0.25
N GLU A 126 3.32 -23.98 -0.44
CA GLU A 126 3.75 -25.26 0.16
C GLU A 126 4.80 -25.07 1.28
N MET A 127 5.72 -24.12 1.11
CA MET A 127 6.70 -23.77 2.15
C MET A 127 6.01 -23.19 3.38
N TRP A 128 5.07 -22.27 3.17
CA TRP A 128 4.31 -21.65 4.23
C TRP A 128 3.46 -22.67 5.01
N ASP A 129 2.81 -23.59 4.31
CA ASP A 129 1.99 -24.62 4.95
C ASP A 129 2.86 -25.57 5.80
N ARG A 130 4.05 -25.91 5.34
CA ARG A 130 5.03 -26.67 6.15
C ARG A 130 5.42 -25.90 7.42
N ILE A 131 5.76 -24.62 7.31
CA ILE A 131 6.12 -23.79 8.48
C ILE A 131 4.97 -23.75 9.49
N LYS A 132 3.74 -23.57 9.04
CA LYS A 132 2.56 -23.55 9.94
C LYS A 132 2.31 -24.91 10.62
N ALA A 133 2.66 -26.00 9.96
CA ALA A 133 2.53 -27.33 10.53
C ALA A 133 3.63 -27.69 11.54
N GLY A 134 4.57 -26.78 11.86
CA GLY A 134 5.66 -26.98 12.80
C GLY A 134 6.87 -27.70 12.20
N GLY A 135 7.04 -27.56 10.90
CA GLY A 135 7.92 -28.26 10.00
C GLY A 135 9.33 -28.06 9.95
#